data_03bd9c17a80d81c8957af2576b75ab3c
#
_entry.id   03bd9c17a80d81c8957af2576b75ab3c
#
_cell.length_a   1.000
_cell.length_b   1.000
_cell.length_c   1.000
_cell.angle_alpha   90.00
_cell.angle_beta   90.00
_cell.angle_gamma   90.00
#
_symmetry.space_group_name_H-M   'P 1'
#
loop_
_entity.id
_entity.type
_entity.pdbx_description
1 polymer ?
#
loop_
_entity_poly.entity_id
_entity_poly.type
_entity_poly.pdbx_seq_one_letter_code
_entity_poly.pdbx_strand_id
1 'polypeptide(L)'
;MKNYFLTLIIALLLVSCNENKYSKQKSIVTICNPLDLNYRFCLDEPSRREAADPTIVLFQDEFYLFASKSGGYWHSADLVDWKLIETNEIPTEEYAPTAIEINDTLYFLASSNEKSTIYKSTDPLSGKWTIAVDSLERPVWDPAFFMDDDNRLYLYWGCSDKNPIFGVEVDFEHHFAFIGEPKELMHANPAEYGWEVPGDYNRNTNTNPWIEGPWMNKHNGKYYLQYSGPGTEFKSYSDGIYTADNPLGPFTVADHNPFSYKPEGFAAAAGHGSTFADKYGSYWHMATSTISVKQIFERRLVLYPVFFDEQGIMYATTKFGDYPFIIPYKKIESCEELFPGWMLLSYGKKMEVSSSFDAFPASNMTDENIRTYWTARTGNAGEYATLDLGKNFDVYSIQVNFSEHNTHIFGRQKGVYHRYQVEYSPDGANWKLLIDQSKNLTDNVHNYTQLAEKVTCRYLRIKNIEVPDGNFALSGFRVFGKGQGETPDFPENFVATRNPSDRRTVKLSWDKTRGAVGYNISFGTQENKLYHDYIVYQDTLLDINILDTNQPYYFSIEAFNENGVGNFGASRRIE
;
A
#
# COMPACT_ATOMS: atom_id res chain seq x y z
N MET A 1 95.37 -11.54 -1.72
CA MET A 1 94.15 -12.23 -1.34
C MET A 1 93.31 -11.24 -0.52
N LYS A 2 92.45 -10.49 -1.17
CA LYS A 2 91.50 -9.61 -0.55
C LYS A 2 90.16 -9.79 -1.22
N ASN A 3 89.21 -10.25 -0.43
CA ASN A 3 87.82 -10.41 -0.83
C ASN A 3 87.14 -9.02 -0.79
N TYR A 4 86.48 -8.67 -1.89
CA TYR A 4 85.56 -7.55 -1.94
C TYR A 4 84.14 -8.09 -1.97
N PHE A 5 83.40 -7.79 -0.88
CA PHE A 5 81.97 -7.95 -0.81
C PHE A 5 81.29 -6.78 -1.53
N LEU A 6 80.48 -7.10 -2.51
CA LEU A 6 79.66 -6.15 -3.25
C LEU A 6 78.27 -6.16 -2.59
N THR A 7 77.91 -5.08 -1.89
CA THR A 7 76.60 -4.92 -1.26
C THR A 7 75.64 -4.30 -2.28
N LEU A 8 74.65 -5.06 -2.74
CA LEU A 8 73.60 -4.62 -3.63
C LEU A 8 72.46 -3.98 -2.79
N ILE A 9 72.29 -2.64 -2.89
CA ILE A 9 71.14 -1.93 -2.26
C ILE A 9 69.99 -1.96 -3.26
N ILE A 10 68.94 -2.76 -2.95
CA ILE A 10 67.66 -2.75 -3.63
C ILE A 10 66.79 -1.67 -3.00
N ALA A 11 66.59 -0.55 -3.71
CA ALA A 11 65.61 0.46 -3.34
C ALA A 11 64.20 -0.03 -3.72
N LEU A 12 63.41 -0.42 -2.73
CA LEU A 12 61.98 -0.68 -2.89
C LEU A 12 61.23 0.66 -3.00
N LEU A 13 60.81 1.01 -4.20
CA LEU A 13 59.80 2.07 -4.46
C LEU A 13 58.44 1.54 -4.01
N LEU A 14 58.00 1.93 -2.82
CA LEU A 14 56.60 1.79 -2.40
C LEU A 14 55.78 2.79 -3.21
N VAL A 15 55.14 2.33 -4.28
CA VAL A 15 54.06 3.05 -4.93
C VAL A 15 52.83 2.88 -4.03
N SER A 16 52.55 3.90 -3.23
CA SER A 16 51.29 4.02 -2.51
C SER A 16 50.17 4.22 -3.51
N CYS A 17 49.47 3.16 -3.88
CA CYS A 17 48.14 3.27 -4.50
C CYS A 17 47.19 3.84 -3.46
N ASN A 18 46.94 5.14 -3.51
CA ASN A 18 45.76 5.72 -2.89
C ASN A 18 44.53 5.19 -3.64
N GLU A 19 43.99 4.07 -3.19
CA GLU A 19 42.62 3.71 -3.51
C GLU A 19 41.72 4.74 -2.84
N ASN A 20 41.32 5.74 -3.61
CA ASN A 20 40.17 6.55 -3.30
C ASN A 20 38.95 5.62 -3.25
N LYS A 21 38.67 5.07 -2.08
CA LYS A 21 37.37 4.51 -1.75
C LYS A 21 36.34 5.65 -1.75
N TYR A 22 35.94 6.07 -2.92
CA TYR A 22 34.60 6.61 -3.08
C TYR A 22 33.68 5.42 -2.78
N SER A 23 33.16 5.33 -1.56
CA SER A 23 31.97 4.55 -1.28
C SER A 23 30.90 5.12 -2.22
N LYS A 24 30.56 4.40 -3.28
CA LYS A 24 29.32 4.67 -4.03
C LYS A 24 28.24 4.60 -2.96
N GLN A 25 27.72 5.74 -2.57
CA GLN A 25 26.53 5.84 -1.75
C GLN A 25 25.48 5.02 -2.51
N LYS A 26 25.07 3.88 -1.92
CA LYS A 26 24.08 3.03 -2.56
C LYS A 26 22.87 3.92 -2.81
N SER A 27 22.46 4.08 -4.07
CA SER A 27 21.31 4.90 -4.40
C SER A 27 20.10 4.36 -3.62
N ILE A 28 19.34 5.23 -2.96
CA ILE A 28 18.10 4.83 -2.32
C ILE A 28 17.19 4.22 -3.38
N VAL A 29 16.44 3.18 -3.02
CA VAL A 29 15.42 2.57 -3.87
C VAL A 29 14.07 2.88 -3.26
N THR A 30 13.14 3.36 -4.08
CA THR A 30 11.81 3.76 -3.63
C THR A 30 10.73 3.03 -4.41
N ILE A 31 9.59 2.85 -3.76
CA ILE A 31 8.32 2.43 -4.38
C ILE A 31 7.25 3.49 -4.12
N CYS A 32 6.09 3.36 -4.76
CA CYS A 32 4.95 4.25 -4.59
C CYS A 32 3.64 3.46 -4.65
N ASN A 33 2.72 3.72 -3.74
CA ASN A 33 1.39 3.12 -3.74
C ASN A 33 0.43 3.84 -4.72
N PRO A 34 -0.51 3.10 -5.40
CA PRO A 34 -0.62 1.65 -5.42
C PRO A 34 0.62 1.01 -6.05
N LEU A 35 0.92 -0.23 -5.64
CA LEU A 35 2.11 -0.94 -6.12
C LEU A 35 2.10 -1.12 -7.64
N ASP A 36 3.28 -1.06 -8.24
CA ASP A 36 3.51 -1.29 -9.67
C ASP A 36 3.53 -2.79 -9.99
N LEU A 37 2.34 -3.39 -10.07
CA LEU A 37 2.13 -4.80 -10.31
C LEU A 37 1.37 -5.05 -11.62
N ASN A 38 1.48 -6.27 -12.13
CA ASN A 38 0.66 -6.76 -13.23
C ASN A 38 -0.74 -7.10 -12.73
N TYR A 39 -1.61 -6.10 -12.54
CA TYR A 39 -3.01 -6.31 -12.19
C TYR A 39 -3.77 -6.85 -13.39
N ARG A 40 -4.19 -8.11 -13.30
CA ARG A 40 -4.89 -8.78 -14.41
C ARG A 40 -6.34 -8.35 -14.49
N PHE A 41 -6.88 -8.38 -15.70
CA PHE A 41 -8.32 -8.25 -15.88
C PHE A 41 -9.04 -9.47 -15.33
N CYS A 42 -10.18 -9.25 -14.65
CA CYS A 42 -11.04 -10.32 -14.15
C CYS A 42 -11.67 -11.11 -15.29
N LEU A 43 -12.16 -12.32 -14.97
CA LEU A 43 -12.88 -13.17 -15.94
C LEU A 43 -14.36 -12.79 -16.09
N ASP A 44 -14.90 -11.99 -15.17
CA ASP A 44 -16.29 -11.59 -15.07
C ASP A 44 -16.52 -10.11 -15.42
N GLU A 45 -17.73 -9.76 -15.80
CA GLU A 45 -18.16 -8.39 -16.10
C GLU A 45 -18.40 -7.55 -14.84
N PRO A 46 -18.22 -6.21 -14.96
CA PRO A 46 -17.68 -5.47 -16.11
C PRO A 46 -16.16 -5.64 -16.23
N SER A 47 -15.62 -5.39 -17.43
CA SER A 47 -14.17 -5.37 -17.67
C SER A 47 -13.47 -4.48 -16.65
N ARG A 48 -12.66 -5.06 -15.80
CA ARG A 48 -11.91 -4.39 -14.71
C ARG A 48 -10.68 -5.17 -14.30
N ARG A 49 -9.75 -4.50 -13.67
CA ARG A 49 -8.60 -5.12 -13.02
C ARG A 49 -8.85 -5.24 -11.53
N GLU A 50 -8.39 -6.34 -10.94
CA GLU A 50 -8.51 -6.56 -9.52
C GLU A 50 -7.28 -7.30 -8.99
N ALA A 51 -6.86 -6.95 -7.77
CA ALA A 51 -6.09 -7.73 -6.82
C ALA A 51 -6.34 -7.16 -5.43
N ALA A 52 -6.63 -8.03 -4.47
CA ALA A 52 -7.00 -7.63 -3.12
C ALA A 52 -6.73 -8.74 -2.11
N ASP A 53 -7.02 -8.48 -0.85
CA ASP A 53 -6.98 -9.47 0.21
C ASP A 53 -5.63 -10.22 0.23
N PRO A 54 -4.50 -9.48 0.28
CA PRO A 54 -3.18 -10.05 0.01
C PRO A 54 -2.66 -10.88 1.18
N THR A 55 -2.04 -12.00 0.85
CA THR A 55 -1.11 -12.71 1.73
C THR A 55 0.28 -12.69 1.14
N ILE A 56 1.25 -12.30 1.94
CA ILE A 56 2.65 -12.35 1.58
C ILE A 56 3.42 -13.28 2.52
N VAL A 57 4.27 -14.11 1.95
CA VAL A 57 5.08 -15.07 2.68
C VAL A 57 6.53 -15.01 2.21
N LEU A 58 7.46 -15.05 3.15
CA LEU A 58 8.88 -15.22 2.89
C LEU A 58 9.20 -16.73 2.81
N PHE A 59 9.71 -17.17 1.67
CA PHE A 59 10.08 -18.55 1.43
C PHE A 59 11.45 -18.60 0.74
N GLN A 60 12.43 -19.25 1.35
CA GLN A 60 13.81 -19.34 0.84
C GLN A 60 14.43 -17.96 0.50
N ASP A 61 14.28 -17.00 1.41
CA ASP A 61 14.71 -15.59 1.27
C ASP A 61 14.07 -14.79 0.13
N GLU A 62 12.98 -15.28 -0.45
CA GLU A 62 12.21 -14.65 -1.52
C GLU A 62 10.76 -14.45 -1.11
N PHE A 63 10.14 -13.34 -1.55
CA PHE A 63 8.76 -13.01 -1.23
C PHE A 63 7.79 -13.55 -2.27
N TYR A 64 6.71 -14.16 -1.81
CA TYR A 64 5.59 -14.62 -2.64
C TYR A 64 4.31 -13.92 -2.18
N LEU A 65 3.65 -13.23 -3.08
CA LEU A 65 2.45 -12.44 -2.84
C LEU A 65 1.25 -13.07 -3.56
N PHE A 66 0.28 -13.52 -2.79
CA PHE A 66 -0.97 -14.09 -3.27
C PHE A 66 -2.09 -13.06 -3.04
N ALA A 67 -3.04 -12.96 -3.98
CA ALA A 67 -4.17 -12.05 -3.84
C ALA A 67 -5.39 -12.56 -4.59
N SER A 68 -6.56 -12.08 -4.21
CA SER A 68 -7.84 -12.34 -4.87
C SER A 68 -7.82 -11.99 -6.35
N LYS A 69 -8.43 -12.82 -7.18
CA LYS A 69 -8.66 -12.56 -8.63
C LYS A 69 -7.41 -12.26 -9.44
N SER A 70 -6.23 -12.59 -8.92
CA SER A 70 -4.94 -12.20 -9.51
C SER A 70 -4.54 -12.97 -10.77
N GLY A 71 -5.14 -14.13 -11.00
CA GLY A 71 -4.79 -15.00 -12.12
C GLY A 71 -3.40 -15.63 -12.02
N GLY A 72 -2.77 -15.56 -10.87
CA GLY A 72 -1.44 -16.03 -10.55
C GLY A 72 -1.02 -15.53 -9.16
N TYR A 73 0.25 -15.41 -8.94
CA TYR A 73 0.83 -14.77 -7.75
C TYR A 73 2.15 -14.10 -8.14
N TRP A 74 2.61 -13.17 -7.33
CA TRP A 74 3.85 -12.44 -7.62
C TRP A 74 4.99 -12.95 -6.77
N HIS A 75 6.19 -12.83 -7.33
CA HIS A 75 7.45 -13.13 -6.69
C HIS A 75 8.37 -11.91 -6.71
N SER A 76 9.09 -11.67 -5.63
CA SER A 76 10.09 -10.60 -5.51
C SER A 76 11.22 -11.00 -4.56
N ALA A 77 12.45 -10.60 -4.91
CA ALA A 77 13.61 -10.73 -4.01
C ALA A 77 13.75 -9.57 -3.02
N ASP A 78 13.06 -8.44 -3.23
CA ASP A 78 13.38 -7.16 -2.59
C ASP A 78 12.17 -6.26 -2.24
N LEU A 79 10.95 -6.71 -2.49
CA LEU A 79 9.68 -5.96 -2.35
C LEU A 79 9.53 -4.79 -3.35
N VAL A 80 10.42 -4.66 -4.32
CA VAL A 80 10.45 -3.60 -5.33
C VAL A 80 10.09 -4.14 -6.70
N ASP A 81 10.88 -5.12 -7.16
CA ASP A 81 10.74 -5.73 -8.47
C ASP A 81 9.87 -6.99 -8.37
N TRP A 82 8.63 -6.92 -8.85
CA TRP A 82 7.66 -8.00 -8.81
C TRP A 82 7.49 -8.68 -10.17
N LYS A 83 7.42 -10.00 -10.18
CA LYS A 83 7.17 -10.81 -11.38
C LYS A 83 5.96 -11.69 -11.16
N LEU A 84 4.98 -11.60 -12.04
CA LEU A 84 3.80 -12.45 -12.01
C LEU A 84 4.16 -13.88 -12.46
N ILE A 85 3.78 -14.85 -11.66
CA ILE A 85 3.82 -16.28 -11.96
C ILE A 85 2.39 -16.71 -12.27
N GLU A 86 2.10 -16.93 -13.55
CA GLU A 86 0.79 -17.43 -14.00
C GLU A 86 0.66 -18.91 -13.68
N THR A 87 -0.47 -19.32 -13.11
CA THR A 87 -0.76 -20.73 -12.86
C THR A 87 -2.25 -21.02 -12.87
N ASN A 88 -2.62 -22.24 -13.24
CA ASN A 88 -3.95 -22.81 -13.10
C ASN A 88 -3.99 -23.96 -12.08
N GLU A 89 -2.88 -24.20 -11.38
CA GLU A 89 -2.75 -25.33 -10.46
C GLU A 89 -3.31 -25.06 -9.07
N ILE A 90 -3.58 -23.78 -8.78
CA ILE A 90 -4.28 -23.31 -7.57
C ILE A 90 -5.42 -22.37 -8.00
N PRO A 91 -6.45 -22.15 -7.18
CA PRO A 91 -7.62 -21.33 -7.51
C PRO A 91 -7.30 -19.82 -7.40
N THR A 92 -6.55 -19.28 -8.36
CA THR A 92 -6.12 -17.87 -8.39
C THR A 92 -7.24 -16.88 -8.75
N GLU A 93 -8.45 -17.37 -9.04
CA GLU A 93 -9.66 -16.59 -9.31
C GLU A 93 -10.61 -16.59 -8.09
N GLU A 94 -10.27 -17.25 -7.00
CA GLU A 94 -11.00 -17.19 -5.75
C GLU A 94 -10.54 -16.00 -4.89
N TYR A 95 -11.26 -15.75 -3.79
CA TYR A 95 -11.02 -14.63 -2.91
C TYR A 95 -10.14 -15.00 -1.72
N ALA A 96 -9.48 -13.99 -1.15
CA ALA A 96 -8.77 -14.01 0.13
C ALA A 96 -7.90 -15.26 0.33
N PRO A 97 -6.87 -15.45 -0.49
CA PRO A 97 -5.94 -16.55 -0.33
C PRO A 97 -5.08 -16.36 0.92
N THR A 98 -4.73 -17.48 1.57
CA THR A 98 -3.65 -17.53 2.57
C THR A 98 -2.56 -18.49 2.13
N ALA A 99 -1.34 -18.22 2.55
CA ALA A 99 -0.21 -19.10 2.36
C ALA A 99 0.69 -19.12 3.60
N ILE A 100 1.33 -20.27 3.85
CA ILE A 100 2.27 -20.43 4.96
C ILE A 100 3.41 -21.37 4.56
N GLU A 101 4.59 -21.09 5.07
CA GLU A 101 5.75 -21.99 4.97
C GLU A 101 5.74 -22.96 6.16
N ILE A 102 5.85 -24.27 5.87
CA ILE A 102 6.05 -25.31 6.88
C ILE A 102 7.06 -26.32 6.34
N ASN A 103 8.21 -26.46 6.98
CA ASN A 103 9.24 -27.44 6.64
C ASN A 103 9.66 -27.38 5.16
N ASP A 104 10.13 -26.24 4.68
CA ASP A 104 10.55 -25.97 3.30
C ASP A 104 9.47 -26.26 2.24
N THR A 105 8.21 -26.14 2.62
CA THR A 105 7.06 -26.33 1.74
C THR A 105 6.07 -25.18 1.94
N LEU A 106 5.67 -24.54 0.85
CA LEU A 106 4.55 -23.60 0.87
C LEU A 106 3.22 -24.33 0.79
N TYR A 107 2.30 -23.98 1.67
CA TYR A 107 0.91 -24.40 1.64
C TYR A 107 0.03 -23.20 1.30
N PHE A 108 -1.00 -23.45 0.50
CA PHE A 108 -1.93 -22.44 -0.01
C PHE A 108 -3.38 -22.87 0.21
N LEU A 109 -4.22 -21.93 0.60
CA LEU A 109 -5.67 -22.10 0.77
C LEU A 109 -6.37 -20.81 0.35
N ALA A 110 -7.53 -20.89 -0.30
CA ALA A 110 -8.38 -19.74 -0.62
C ALA A 110 -9.80 -19.95 -0.06
N SER A 111 -10.58 -18.87 0.00
CA SER A 111 -12.00 -18.90 0.36
C SER A 111 -12.78 -19.89 -0.50
N SER A 112 -13.69 -20.62 0.10
CA SER A 112 -14.54 -21.55 -0.63
C SER A 112 -15.92 -21.72 0.02
N ASN A 113 -16.94 -21.87 -0.82
CA ASN A 113 -18.31 -22.20 -0.40
C ASN A 113 -18.56 -23.70 -0.18
N GLU A 114 -17.78 -24.54 -0.86
CA GLU A 114 -18.05 -25.96 -0.92
C GLU A 114 -16.93 -26.79 -0.30
N LYS A 115 -15.69 -26.52 -0.71
CA LYS A 115 -14.57 -27.39 -0.43
C LYS A 115 -13.29 -26.57 -0.25
N SER A 116 -12.76 -26.52 0.95
CA SER A 116 -11.51 -25.85 1.25
C SER A 116 -10.33 -26.81 1.03
N THR A 117 -9.78 -26.77 -0.17
CA THR A 117 -8.64 -27.59 -0.60
C THR A 117 -7.34 -26.89 -0.25
N ILE A 118 -6.41 -27.62 0.39
CA ILE A 118 -5.07 -27.11 0.65
C ILE A 118 -4.13 -27.63 -0.44
N TYR A 119 -3.39 -26.72 -1.05
CA TYR A 119 -2.36 -27.02 -2.05
C TYR A 119 -0.98 -26.84 -1.44
N LYS A 120 0.04 -27.48 -2.05
CA LYS A 120 1.44 -27.34 -1.63
C LYS A 120 2.40 -27.26 -2.80
N SER A 121 3.51 -26.56 -2.60
CA SER A 121 4.64 -26.46 -3.52
C SER A 121 5.96 -26.35 -2.77
N THR A 122 6.98 -27.06 -3.26
CA THR A 122 8.38 -26.90 -2.83
C THR A 122 9.19 -26.06 -3.82
N ASP A 123 8.59 -25.70 -4.96
CA ASP A 123 9.17 -24.86 -6.02
C ASP A 123 8.10 -23.93 -6.58
N PRO A 124 7.67 -22.91 -5.80
CA PRO A 124 6.62 -21.99 -6.24
C PRO A 124 7.05 -21.13 -7.44
N LEU A 125 8.34 -20.93 -7.71
CA LEU A 125 8.82 -20.24 -8.91
C LEU A 125 8.39 -20.94 -10.21
N SER A 126 8.23 -22.25 -10.20
CA SER A 126 7.78 -23.04 -11.36
C SER A 126 6.29 -22.89 -11.67
N GLY A 127 5.50 -22.30 -10.77
CA GLY A 127 4.03 -22.25 -10.87
C GLY A 127 3.33 -23.60 -10.63
N LYS A 128 4.07 -24.63 -10.17
CA LYS A 128 3.55 -25.99 -9.98
C LYS A 128 3.14 -26.24 -8.54
N TRP A 129 1.94 -26.77 -8.40
CA TRP A 129 1.34 -27.09 -7.11
C TRP A 129 0.69 -28.49 -7.15
N THR A 130 0.54 -29.10 -6.00
CA THR A 130 -0.17 -30.37 -5.82
C THR A 130 -1.13 -30.25 -4.66
N ILE A 131 -2.18 -31.06 -4.65
CA ILE A 131 -3.11 -31.12 -3.53
C ILE A 131 -2.40 -31.76 -2.34
N ALA A 132 -2.41 -31.06 -1.20
CA ALA A 132 -1.97 -31.58 0.10
C ALA A 132 -3.15 -32.19 0.87
N VAL A 133 -4.30 -31.49 0.88
CA VAL A 133 -5.55 -31.93 1.52
C VAL A 133 -6.70 -31.61 0.56
N ASP A 134 -7.48 -32.63 0.22
CA ASP A 134 -8.58 -32.50 -0.73
C ASP A 134 -9.71 -31.61 -0.20
N SER A 135 -10.02 -31.70 1.10
CA SER A 135 -11.02 -30.85 1.78
C SER A 135 -10.76 -30.78 3.27
N LEU A 136 -10.79 -29.58 3.83
CA LEU A 136 -10.92 -29.38 5.27
C LEU A 136 -12.27 -29.93 5.77
N GLU A 137 -12.43 -30.06 7.09
CA GLU A 137 -13.65 -30.53 7.75
C GLU A 137 -14.87 -29.65 7.44
N ARG A 138 -14.63 -28.37 7.11
CA ARG A 138 -15.66 -27.42 6.69
C ARG A 138 -15.10 -26.39 5.70
N PRO A 139 -15.97 -25.77 4.89
CA PRO A 139 -15.59 -24.57 4.13
C PRO A 139 -15.19 -23.43 5.05
N VAL A 140 -14.18 -22.65 4.63
CA VAL A 140 -13.72 -21.46 5.33
C VAL A 140 -13.69 -20.27 4.36
N TRP A 141 -13.99 -19.09 4.90
CA TRP A 141 -13.97 -17.82 4.18
C TRP A 141 -12.91 -16.92 4.80
N ASP A 142 -12.10 -16.27 3.96
CA ASP A 142 -11.01 -15.42 4.37
C ASP A 142 -10.08 -16.12 5.38
N PRO A 143 -9.52 -17.27 4.99
CA PRO A 143 -8.67 -18.04 5.89
C PRO A 143 -7.33 -17.36 6.13
N ALA A 144 -6.77 -17.54 7.33
CA ALA A 144 -5.39 -17.17 7.66
C ALA A 144 -4.72 -18.26 8.50
N PHE A 145 -3.56 -18.72 8.08
CA PHE A 145 -2.73 -19.61 8.87
C PHE A 145 -1.78 -18.83 9.78
N PHE A 146 -1.52 -19.39 10.95
CA PHE A 146 -0.50 -18.89 11.86
C PHE A 146 0.24 -20.04 12.53
N MET A 147 1.56 -20.10 12.36
CA MET A 147 2.44 -21.03 13.06
C MET A 147 3.00 -20.32 14.30
N ASP A 148 2.76 -20.91 15.48
CA ASP A 148 3.31 -20.40 16.72
C ASP A 148 4.76 -20.88 16.97
N ASP A 149 5.46 -20.24 17.91
CA ASP A 149 6.86 -20.56 18.27
C ASP A 149 7.04 -21.99 18.81
N ASP A 150 5.97 -22.61 19.28
CA ASP A 150 5.94 -23.99 19.79
C ASP A 150 5.56 -25.04 18.71
N ASN A 151 5.56 -24.62 17.43
CA ASN A 151 5.18 -25.43 16.26
C ASN A 151 3.71 -25.89 16.25
N ARG A 152 2.82 -25.23 16.95
CA ARG A 152 1.38 -25.42 16.79
C ARG A 152 0.87 -24.51 15.67
N LEU A 153 0.05 -25.08 14.80
CA LEU A 153 -0.58 -24.36 13.69
C LEU A 153 -2.02 -23.98 14.07
N TYR A 154 -2.38 -22.76 13.71
CA TYR A 154 -3.73 -22.23 13.89
C TYR A 154 -4.30 -21.79 12.57
N LEU A 155 -5.63 -21.96 12.42
CA LEU A 155 -6.41 -21.47 11.28
C LEU A 155 -7.46 -20.50 11.80
N TYR A 156 -7.48 -19.30 11.26
CA TYR A 156 -8.49 -18.26 11.51
C TYR A 156 -9.31 -18.05 10.25
N TRP A 157 -10.58 -17.67 10.39
CA TRP A 157 -11.43 -17.32 9.25
C TRP A 157 -12.63 -16.50 9.69
N GLY A 158 -13.26 -15.81 8.74
CA GLY A 158 -14.52 -15.09 8.92
C GLY A 158 -14.68 -14.02 7.87
N CYS A 159 -15.90 -13.91 7.32
CA CYS A 159 -16.28 -12.92 6.33
C CYS A 159 -17.80 -12.73 6.41
N SER A 160 -18.27 -11.75 7.19
CA SER A 160 -19.71 -11.62 7.45
C SER A 160 -20.09 -10.27 8.06
N ASP A 161 -21.35 -9.86 7.82
CA ASP A 161 -22.01 -8.75 8.51
C ASP A 161 -22.75 -9.20 9.81
N LYS A 162 -22.63 -10.47 10.19
CA LYS A 162 -23.39 -11.07 11.33
C LYS A 162 -22.56 -12.02 12.18
N ASN A 163 -21.69 -12.81 11.55
CA ASN A 163 -20.94 -13.84 12.24
C ASN A 163 -19.60 -13.30 12.74
N PRO A 164 -19.03 -13.87 13.81
CA PRO A 164 -17.73 -13.47 14.32
C PRO A 164 -16.59 -13.95 13.44
N ILE A 165 -15.37 -13.52 13.79
CA ILE A 165 -14.14 -14.19 13.39
C ILE A 165 -13.97 -15.44 14.25
N PHE A 166 -13.60 -16.55 13.61
CA PHE A 166 -13.37 -17.85 14.24
C PHE A 166 -11.87 -18.20 14.24
N GLY A 167 -11.50 -19.13 15.11
CA GLY A 167 -10.17 -19.72 15.13
C GLY A 167 -10.17 -21.13 15.72
N VAL A 168 -9.23 -21.95 15.26
CA VAL A 168 -9.03 -23.34 15.72
C VAL A 168 -7.56 -23.70 15.60
N GLU A 169 -7.07 -24.58 16.47
CA GLU A 169 -5.79 -25.26 16.29
C GLU A 169 -5.96 -26.39 15.26
N VAL A 170 -4.95 -26.61 14.41
CA VAL A 170 -4.97 -27.64 13.36
C VAL A 170 -3.72 -28.51 13.39
N ASP A 171 -3.91 -29.81 13.20
CA ASP A 171 -2.84 -30.80 13.10
C ASP A 171 -2.37 -30.93 11.65
N PHE A 172 -1.30 -30.19 11.28
CA PHE A 172 -0.81 -30.20 9.91
C PHE A 172 -0.12 -31.50 9.49
N GLU A 173 0.31 -32.34 10.45
CA GLU A 173 0.87 -33.66 10.16
C GLU A 173 -0.23 -34.68 9.83
N HIS A 174 -1.46 -34.48 10.33
CA HIS A 174 -2.61 -35.31 10.08
C HIS A 174 -3.68 -34.60 9.25
N HIS A 175 -3.31 -34.22 8.01
CA HIS A 175 -4.21 -33.63 7.01
C HIS A 175 -4.90 -32.32 7.42
N PHE A 176 -4.25 -31.51 8.27
CA PHE A 176 -4.82 -30.26 8.80
C PHE A 176 -6.16 -30.47 9.53
N ALA A 177 -6.29 -31.60 10.23
CA ALA A 177 -7.46 -31.90 11.05
C ALA A 177 -7.62 -30.89 12.19
N PHE A 178 -8.86 -30.52 12.52
CA PHE A 178 -9.13 -29.59 13.60
C PHE A 178 -8.86 -30.24 14.96
N ILE A 179 -8.16 -29.53 15.85
CA ILE A 179 -7.94 -29.94 17.24
C ILE A 179 -8.96 -29.23 18.12
N GLY A 180 -10.05 -29.89 18.39
CA GLY A 180 -11.19 -29.35 19.14
C GLY A 180 -12.17 -28.55 18.29
N GLU A 181 -13.11 -27.86 18.95
CA GLU A 181 -14.13 -27.07 18.27
C GLU A 181 -13.65 -25.66 17.99
N PRO A 182 -14.00 -25.07 16.83
CA PRO A 182 -13.72 -23.67 16.54
C PRO A 182 -14.28 -22.73 17.59
N LYS A 183 -13.50 -21.73 17.97
CA LYS A 183 -13.88 -20.69 18.91
C LYS A 183 -14.30 -19.42 18.20
N GLU A 184 -15.35 -18.78 18.71
CA GLU A 184 -15.68 -17.39 18.37
C GLU A 184 -14.68 -16.46 19.07
N LEU A 185 -13.98 -15.61 18.29
CA LEU A 185 -12.88 -14.79 18.80
C LEU A 185 -13.28 -13.34 19.03
N MET A 186 -14.01 -12.74 18.09
CA MET A 186 -14.45 -11.36 18.20
C MET A 186 -15.65 -11.07 17.28
N HIS A 187 -16.42 -10.04 17.65
CA HIS A 187 -17.54 -9.49 16.90
C HIS A 187 -17.32 -7.99 16.66
N ALA A 188 -17.93 -7.44 15.61
CA ALA A 188 -17.98 -5.99 15.41
C ALA A 188 -18.79 -5.29 16.50
N ASN A 189 -18.40 -4.07 16.85
CA ASN A 189 -19.14 -3.19 17.75
C ASN A 189 -19.15 -1.73 17.24
N PRO A 190 -19.84 -1.44 16.11
CA PRO A 190 -19.87 -0.10 15.52
C PRO A 190 -20.57 0.94 16.40
N ALA A 191 -21.29 0.50 17.45
CA ALA A 191 -21.88 1.40 18.45
C ALA A 191 -20.79 2.08 19.30
N GLU A 192 -19.69 1.41 19.53
CA GLU A 192 -18.55 1.87 20.31
C GLU A 192 -17.40 2.35 19.42
N TYR A 193 -17.04 1.57 18.38
CA TYR A 193 -15.91 1.82 17.50
C TYR A 193 -16.35 2.47 16.20
N GLY A 194 -16.14 3.79 16.07
CA GLY A 194 -16.60 4.56 14.92
C GLY A 194 -15.98 4.07 13.59
N TRP A 195 -14.76 3.55 13.60
CA TRP A 195 -14.10 3.07 12.40
C TRP A 195 -14.77 1.83 11.79
N GLU A 196 -15.55 1.07 12.57
CA GLU A 196 -16.36 -0.05 12.07
C GLU A 196 -17.67 0.39 11.40
N VAL A 197 -18.05 1.67 11.50
CA VAL A 197 -19.29 2.17 10.87
C VAL A 197 -19.12 2.23 9.35
N PRO A 198 -20.03 1.63 8.54
CA PRO A 198 -19.95 1.63 7.08
C PRO A 198 -19.95 3.02 6.44
N GLY A 199 -19.48 3.07 5.16
CA GLY A 199 -19.46 4.25 4.30
C GLY A 199 -18.10 4.92 4.22
N ASP A 200 -17.81 5.60 3.12
CA ASP A 200 -16.52 6.27 2.85
C ASP A 200 -16.01 7.17 4.00
N TYR A 201 -16.92 7.67 4.81
CA TYR A 201 -16.63 8.56 5.96
C TYR A 201 -17.17 8.00 7.28
N ASN A 202 -17.43 6.70 7.40
CA ASN A 202 -17.94 6.04 8.60
C ASN A 202 -19.25 6.66 9.12
N ARG A 203 -20.22 6.93 8.23
CA ARG A 203 -21.49 7.62 8.56
C ARG A 203 -22.77 6.80 8.33
N ASN A 204 -22.67 5.61 7.71
CA ASN A 204 -23.84 4.78 7.42
C ASN A 204 -24.18 3.88 8.61
N THR A 205 -24.99 4.37 9.53
CA THR A 205 -25.42 3.61 10.72
C THR A 205 -26.62 2.69 10.47
N ASN A 206 -27.09 2.57 9.22
CA ASN A 206 -28.27 1.78 8.86
C ASN A 206 -27.94 0.35 8.42
N THR A 207 -26.66 0.05 8.22
CA THR A 207 -26.17 -1.28 7.81
C THR A 207 -25.13 -1.77 8.80
N ASN A 208 -25.07 -3.09 8.99
CA ASN A 208 -23.99 -3.68 9.77
C ASN A 208 -22.66 -3.55 9.03
N PRO A 209 -21.55 -3.40 9.74
CA PRO A 209 -20.23 -3.53 9.14
C PRO A 209 -20.03 -4.96 8.65
N TRP A 210 -19.35 -5.10 7.53
CA TRP A 210 -18.76 -6.36 7.11
C TRP A 210 -17.41 -6.50 7.83
N ILE A 211 -17.21 -7.61 8.55
CA ILE A 211 -15.91 -7.93 9.18
C ILE A 211 -15.35 -9.20 8.56
N GLU A 212 -14.04 -9.17 8.29
CA GLU A 212 -13.39 -10.19 7.50
C GLU A 212 -11.88 -10.21 7.70
N GLY A 213 -11.15 -11.03 6.90
CA GLY A 213 -9.71 -10.98 6.76
C GLY A 213 -8.91 -11.11 8.05
N PRO A 214 -9.15 -12.13 8.89
CA PRO A 214 -8.33 -12.29 10.08
C PRO A 214 -6.86 -12.54 9.71
N TRP A 215 -5.95 -11.96 10.49
CA TRP A 215 -4.52 -12.23 10.38
C TRP A 215 -3.89 -12.21 11.77
N MET A 216 -3.01 -13.16 12.06
CA MET A 216 -2.40 -13.27 13.38
C MET A 216 -0.91 -12.91 13.32
N ASN A 217 -0.49 -12.06 14.24
CA ASN A 217 0.91 -11.79 14.54
C ASN A 217 1.21 -12.09 16.00
N LYS A 218 2.48 -12.43 16.29
CA LYS A 218 2.99 -12.55 17.65
C LYS A 218 4.20 -11.64 17.82
N HIS A 219 4.18 -10.83 18.87
CA HIS A 219 5.31 -9.97 19.21
C HIS A 219 5.52 -9.93 20.72
N ASN A 220 6.75 -10.23 21.18
CA ASN A 220 7.12 -10.28 22.61
C ASN A 220 6.16 -11.14 23.46
N GLY A 221 5.70 -12.27 22.92
CA GLY A 221 4.81 -13.23 23.61
C GLY A 221 3.33 -12.83 23.62
N LYS A 222 2.96 -11.69 23.04
CA LYS A 222 1.58 -11.23 22.89
C LYS A 222 1.07 -11.50 21.48
N TYR A 223 -0.19 -11.88 21.36
CA TYR A 223 -0.85 -12.17 20.08
C TYR A 223 -1.69 -10.97 19.65
N TYR A 224 -1.64 -10.66 18.34
CA TYR A 224 -2.33 -9.54 17.70
C TYR A 224 -3.20 -10.11 16.58
N LEU A 225 -4.48 -10.25 16.84
CA LEU A 225 -5.46 -10.68 15.85
C LEU A 225 -5.94 -9.44 15.10
N GLN A 226 -5.51 -9.31 13.84
CA GLN A 226 -6.03 -8.32 12.90
C GLN A 226 -7.39 -8.77 12.37
N TYR A 227 -8.22 -7.82 11.97
CA TYR A 227 -9.45 -8.04 11.22
C TYR A 227 -9.80 -6.77 10.46
N SER A 228 -10.56 -6.90 9.41
CA SER A 228 -10.89 -5.81 8.49
C SER A 228 -12.35 -5.40 8.59
N GLY A 229 -12.61 -4.14 8.39
CA GLY A 229 -13.93 -3.51 8.34
C GLY A 229 -13.84 -2.08 7.82
N PRO A 230 -14.99 -1.45 7.54
CA PRO A 230 -16.37 -1.96 7.62
C PRO A 230 -16.90 -2.54 6.30
N GLY A 231 -16.09 -2.62 5.23
CA GLY A 231 -16.44 -3.14 3.93
C GLY A 231 -15.49 -2.65 2.84
N THR A 232 -15.13 -3.53 1.95
CA THR A 232 -14.05 -3.37 0.96
C THR A 232 -14.29 -2.27 -0.09
N GLU A 233 -15.54 -1.86 -0.29
CA GLU A 233 -15.92 -0.80 -1.24
C GLU A 233 -15.68 0.62 -0.71
N PHE A 234 -15.48 0.78 0.60
CA PHE A 234 -15.37 2.09 1.23
C PHE A 234 -13.91 2.56 1.35
N LYS A 235 -13.69 3.86 1.21
CA LYS A 235 -12.39 4.49 1.50
C LYS A 235 -11.95 4.29 2.95
N SER A 236 -12.90 4.10 3.86
CA SER A 236 -12.68 3.84 5.28
C SER A 236 -12.27 2.40 5.59
N TYR A 237 -12.19 1.53 4.59
CA TYR A 237 -11.77 0.14 4.77
C TYR A 237 -10.38 0.07 5.41
N SER A 238 -10.31 -0.56 6.57
CA SER A 238 -9.17 -0.49 7.48
C SER A 238 -9.03 -1.80 8.24
N ASP A 239 -7.88 -2.01 8.88
CA ASP A 239 -7.68 -3.14 9.79
C ASP A 239 -7.59 -2.69 11.24
N GLY A 240 -8.34 -3.38 12.11
CA GLY A 240 -8.26 -3.25 13.55
C GLY A 240 -7.54 -4.42 14.19
N ILE A 241 -7.28 -4.32 15.48
CA ILE A 241 -6.54 -5.30 16.26
C ILE A 241 -7.28 -5.63 17.56
N TYR A 242 -7.34 -6.92 17.87
CA TYR A 242 -7.55 -7.45 19.20
C TYR A 242 -6.27 -8.11 19.72
N THR A 243 -6.01 -8.05 21.01
CA THR A 243 -4.81 -8.63 21.63
C THR A 243 -5.16 -9.69 22.67
N ALA A 244 -4.28 -10.68 22.82
CA ALA A 244 -4.42 -11.76 23.81
C ALA A 244 -3.05 -12.30 24.25
N ASP A 245 -3.06 -13.10 25.33
CA ASP A 245 -1.90 -13.88 25.78
C ASP A 245 -1.92 -15.32 25.22
N ASN A 246 -2.95 -15.69 24.46
CA ASN A 246 -3.08 -16.99 23.81
C ASN A 246 -3.60 -16.82 22.38
N PRO A 247 -3.22 -17.70 21.44
CA PRO A 247 -3.61 -17.58 20.03
C PRO A 247 -5.12 -17.77 19.77
N LEU A 248 -5.85 -18.38 20.68
CA LEU A 248 -7.32 -18.55 20.64
C LEU A 248 -8.04 -17.75 21.75
N GLY A 249 -7.42 -16.66 22.23
CA GLY A 249 -7.98 -15.72 23.18
C GLY A 249 -8.02 -16.22 24.64
N PRO A 250 -8.78 -15.55 25.53
CA PRO A 250 -9.73 -14.46 25.19
C PRO A 250 -9.02 -13.19 24.69
N PHE A 251 -9.65 -12.53 23.71
CA PHE A 251 -9.13 -11.32 23.07
C PHE A 251 -9.73 -10.05 23.68
N THR A 252 -8.92 -8.98 23.72
CA THR A 252 -9.33 -7.63 24.13
C THR A 252 -8.99 -6.66 23.00
N VAL A 253 -9.91 -5.76 22.69
CA VAL A 253 -9.68 -4.73 21.66
C VAL A 253 -8.46 -3.87 22.03
N ALA A 254 -7.65 -3.52 21.03
CA ALA A 254 -6.50 -2.63 21.23
C ALA A 254 -6.95 -1.15 21.31
N ASP A 255 -6.26 -0.36 22.14
CA ASP A 255 -6.61 1.05 22.38
C ASP A 255 -6.41 1.97 21.16
N HIS A 256 -5.56 1.56 20.21
CA HIS A 256 -5.17 2.35 19.03
C HIS A 256 -5.74 1.76 17.73
N ASN A 257 -7.05 1.48 17.69
CA ASN A 257 -7.72 1.05 16.48
C ASN A 257 -8.27 2.23 15.65
N PRO A 258 -8.33 2.07 14.31
CA PRO A 258 -7.75 0.97 13.52
C PRO A 258 -6.22 1.11 13.42
N PHE A 259 -5.46 0.01 13.37
CA PHE A 259 -3.99 0.09 13.29
C PHE A 259 -3.49 0.48 11.89
N SER A 260 -4.27 0.19 10.85
CA SER A 260 -4.02 0.57 9.47
C SER A 260 -5.20 1.38 8.93
N TYR A 261 -5.00 2.67 8.66
CA TYR A 261 -6.06 3.61 8.28
C TYR A 261 -5.57 4.61 7.24
N LYS A 262 -6.17 4.64 6.05
CA LYS A 262 -5.80 5.54 4.95
C LYS A 262 -7.05 5.97 4.16
N PRO A 263 -7.89 6.86 4.70
CA PRO A 263 -9.19 7.19 4.08
C PRO A 263 -9.10 8.17 2.91
N GLU A 264 -7.97 8.85 2.73
CA GLU A 264 -7.78 9.91 1.73
C GLU A 264 -6.41 9.81 1.05
N GLY A 265 -6.22 10.63 0.01
CA GLY A 265 -5.09 10.62 -0.89
C GLY A 265 -5.41 9.88 -2.18
N PHE A 266 -4.41 9.62 -3.00
CA PHE A 266 -4.59 8.97 -4.29
C PHE A 266 -5.07 7.51 -4.14
N ALA A 267 -4.41 6.75 -3.28
CA ALA A 267 -4.74 5.35 -2.96
C ALA A 267 -5.36 5.28 -1.56
N ALA A 268 -6.68 5.33 -1.49
CA ALA A 268 -7.43 5.24 -0.23
C ALA A 268 -7.74 3.79 0.14
N ALA A 269 -8.00 3.58 1.41
CA ALA A 269 -8.18 2.30 2.10
C ALA A 269 -6.86 1.56 2.40
N ALA A 270 -6.88 0.75 3.46
CA ALA A 270 -5.75 -0.03 3.94
C ALA A 270 -6.24 -1.26 4.74
N GLY A 271 -7.29 -1.94 4.24
CA GLY A 271 -7.93 -3.08 4.90
C GLY A 271 -7.59 -4.42 4.25
N HIS A 272 -8.06 -5.48 4.87
CA HIS A 272 -7.84 -6.89 4.53
C HIS A 272 -6.40 -7.16 4.10
N GLY A 273 -5.50 -6.94 5.04
CA GLY A 273 -4.08 -7.09 4.78
C GLY A 273 -3.42 -8.20 5.58
N SER A 274 -2.21 -8.52 5.19
CA SER A 274 -1.30 -9.38 5.93
C SER A 274 -0.10 -8.59 6.43
N THR A 275 0.21 -8.70 7.72
CA THR A 275 1.43 -8.14 8.29
C THR A 275 2.49 -9.23 8.39
N PHE A 276 3.66 -8.95 7.85
CA PHE A 276 4.77 -9.89 7.76
C PHE A 276 6.09 -9.22 8.14
N ALA A 277 7.07 -10.03 8.56
CA ALA A 277 8.45 -9.58 8.74
C ALA A 277 9.25 -9.79 7.46
N ASP A 278 10.04 -8.79 7.05
CA ASP A 278 11.02 -8.95 5.99
C ASP A 278 12.28 -9.70 6.48
N LYS A 279 13.17 -10.03 5.56
CA LYS A 279 14.44 -10.72 5.87
C LYS A 279 15.42 -9.92 6.72
N TYR A 280 15.13 -8.66 7.01
CA TYR A 280 15.92 -7.78 7.89
C TYR A 280 15.27 -7.62 9.28
N GLY A 281 14.07 -8.18 9.48
CA GLY A 281 13.29 -8.09 10.71
C GLY A 281 12.48 -6.80 10.86
N SER A 282 12.23 -6.09 9.76
CA SER A 282 11.24 -5.01 9.71
C SER A 282 9.86 -5.57 9.41
N TYR A 283 8.82 -4.96 9.97
CA TYR A 283 7.45 -5.36 9.71
C TYR A 283 6.81 -4.48 8.64
N TRP A 284 6.01 -5.12 7.80
CA TRP A 284 5.26 -4.50 6.72
C TRP A 284 3.83 -5.00 6.71
N HIS A 285 2.91 -4.14 6.30
CA HIS A 285 1.51 -4.47 6.09
C HIS A 285 1.17 -4.32 4.61
N MET A 286 0.94 -5.44 3.93
CA MET A 286 0.41 -5.48 2.58
C MET A 286 -1.11 -5.45 2.70
N ALA A 287 -1.77 -4.46 2.07
CA ALA A 287 -3.19 -4.23 2.26
C ALA A 287 -3.92 -3.94 0.95
N THR A 288 -5.24 -3.92 1.02
CA THR A 288 -6.14 -3.58 -0.08
C THR A 288 -6.46 -2.09 -0.09
N SER A 289 -6.27 -1.46 -1.26
CA SER A 289 -6.79 -0.12 -1.60
C SER A 289 -7.99 -0.24 -2.52
N THR A 290 -9.02 0.57 -2.30
CA THR A 290 -10.29 0.49 -3.03
C THR A 290 -10.39 1.53 -4.14
N ILE A 291 -10.86 1.11 -5.34
CA ILE A 291 -11.29 2.00 -6.42
C ILE A 291 -12.82 2.02 -6.47
N SER A 292 -13.46 0.87 -6.62
CA SER A 292 -14.93 0.67 -6.55
C SER A 292 -15.73 1.64 -7.43
N VAL A 293 -15.27 1.89 -8.66
CA VAL A 293 -15.97 2.75 -9.65
C VAL A 293 -16.80 1.92 -10.60
N LYS A 294 -16.21 0.92 -11.24
CA LYS A 294 -16.92 0.03 -12.19
C LYS A 294 -17.65 -1.10 -11.45
N GLN A 295 -17.05 -1.55 -10.35
CA GLN A 295 -17.55 -2.67 -9.55
C GLN A 295 -17.01 -2.52 -8.13
N ILE A 296 -17.75 -2.97 -7.08
CA ILE A 296 -17.37 -2.81 -5.68
C ILE A 296 -16.01 -3.47 -5.35
N PHE A 297 -15.64 -4.53 -6.07
CA PHE A 297 -14.37 -5.24 -5.92
C PHE A 297 -13.25 -4.76 -6.87
N GLU A 298 -13.36 -3.57 -7.46
CA GLU A 298 -12.26 -2.98 -8.20
C GLU A 298 -11.22 -2.42 -7.21
N ARG A 299 -10.13 -3.17 -7.01
CA ARG A 299 -9.18 -2.96 -5.91
C ARG A 299 -7.72 -3.06 -6.37
N ARG A 300 -6.80 -2.51 -5.56
CA ARG A 300 -5.35 -2.55 -5.76
C ARG A 300 -4.63 -2.89 -4.47
N LEU A 301 -3.33 -3.18 -4.57
CA LEU A 301 -2.48 -3.49 -3.42
C LEU A 301 -1.62 -2.30 -3.03
N VAL A 302 -1.44 -2.13 -1.72
CA VAL A 302 -0.62 -1.09 -1.10
C VAL A 302 0.25 -1.70 -0.01
N LEU A 303 1.41 -1.10 0.25
CA LEU A 303 2.36 -1.55 1.27
C LEU A 303 2.64 -0.41 2.25
N TYR A 304 2.55 -0.70 3.55
CA TYR A 304 2.85 0.25 4.62
C TYR A 304 3.84 -0.34 5.63
N PRO A 305 4.75 0.45 6.19
CA PRO A 305 5.61 -0.01 7.29
C PRO A 305 4.80 -0.14 8.59
N VAL A 306 5.15 -1.16 9.38
CA VAL A 306 4.52 -1.45 10.68
C VAL A 306 5.56 -1.39 11.78
N PHE A 307 5.16 -0.84 12.90
CA PHE A 307 6.00 -0.73 14.10
C PHE A 307 5.27 -1.25 15.33
N PHE A 308 6.04 -1.65 16.32
CA PHE A 308 5.59 -1.91 17.69
C PHE A 308 6.30 -0.93 18.61
N ASP A 309 5.56 -0.15 19.36
CA ASP A 309 6.15 0.78 20.30
C ASP A 309 6.62 0.10 21.62
N GLU A 310 7.21 0.88 22.52
CA GLU A 310 7.71 0.38 23.80
C GLU A 310 6.65 -0.26 24.71
N GLN A 311 5.36 0.07 24.48
CA GLN A 311 4.22 -0.51 25.20
C GLN A 311 3.60 -1.71 24.46
N GLY A 312 4.15 -2.08 23.30
CA GLY A 312 3.63 -3.13 22.45
C GLY A 312 2.40 -2.70 21.65
N ILE A 313 2.20 -1.41 21.42
CA ILE A 313 1.16 -0.93 20.50
C ILE A 313 1.65 -1.16 19.08
N MET A 314 0.89 -1.94 18.31
CA MET A 314 1.13 -2.16 16.89
C MET A 314 0.44 -1.07 16.07
N TYR A 315 1.16 -0.46 15.12
CA TYR A 315 0.60 0.57 14.24
C TYR A 315 1.26 0.54 12.87
N ALA A 316 0.48 0.82 11.82
CA ALA A 316 0.99 1.03 10.47
C ALA A 316 1.11 2.54 10.20
N THR A 317 2.22 2.97 9.60
CA THR A 317 2.39 4.37 9.21
C THR A 317 1.84 4.58 7.82
N THR A 318 0.69 5.28 7.74
CA THR A 318 0.02 5.62 6.48
C THR A 318 0.21 7.08 6.07
N LYS A 319 0.94 7.87 6.88
CA LYS A 319 1.32 9.26 6.60
C LYS A 319 2.11 9.36 5.31
N PHE A 320 1.62 10.13 4.35
CA PHE A 320 2.15 10.16 2.99
C PHE A 320 2.35 8.76 2.37
N GLY A 321 1.53 7.79 2.78
CA GLY A 321 1.68 6.38 2.40
C GLY A 321 1.45 6.08 0.92
N ASP A 322 0.92 7.03 0.16
CA ASP A 322 0.79 7.01 -1.30
C ASP A 322 1.81 7.92 -2.03
N TYR A 323 2.81 8.45 -1.29
CA TYR A 323 4.00 9.10 -1.84
C TYR A 323 5.13 8.08 -1.95
N PRO A 324 6.21 8.41 -2.71
CA PRO A 324 7.38 7.54 -2.76
C PRO A 324 8.01 7.34 -1.38
N PHE A 325 8.31 6.09 -1.04
CA PHE A 325 9.02 5.75 0.18
C PHE A 325 10.12 4.72 -0.10
N ILE A 326 11.13 4.71 0.77
CA ILE A 326 12.35 3.92 0.63
C ILE A 326 12.08 2.49 1.08
N ILE A 327 12.52 1.51 0.28
CA ILE A 327 12.67 0.12 0.72
C ILE A 327 14.14 -0.09 1.12
N PRO A 328 14.44 -0.17 2.42
CA PRO A 328 15.82 -0.27 2.88
C PRO A 328 16.32 -1.71 2.88
N TYR A 329 17.62 -1.89 2.68
CA TYR A 329 18.32 -3.17 2.82
C TYR A 329 18.88 -3.35 4.25
N LYS A 330 18.11 -2.98 5.25
CA LYS A 330 18.44 -3.08 6.68
C LYS A 330 17.16 -3.03 7.50
N LYS A 331 17.23 -3.40 8.76
CA LYS A 331 16.12 -3.18 9.68
C LYS A 331 15.77 -1.69 9.78
N ILE A 332 14.48 -1.38 9.78
CA ILE A 332 13.93 -0.04 9.92
C ILE A 332 13.82 0.26 11.42
N GLU A 333 14.39 1.39 11.85
CA GLU A 333 14.32 1.83 13.23
C GLU A 333 13.21 2.88 13.46
N SER A 334 12.88 3.67 12.41
CA SER A 334 11.81 4.66 12.48
C SER A 334 11.19 4.94 11.09
N CYS A 335 9.96 5.45 11.07
CA CYS A 335 9.26 5.79 9.82
C CYS A 335 9.89 6.96 9.05
N GLU A 336 10.59 7.87 9.75
CA GLU A 336 11.27 9.01 9.14
C GLU A 336 12.39 8.58 8.18
N GLU A 337 13.02 7.42 8.43
CA GLU A 337 14.04 6.86 7.53
C GLU A 337 13.50 6.51 6.14
N LEU A 338 12.20 6.29 6.03
CA LEU A 338 11.56 5.81 4.81
C LEU A 338 11.11 6.95 3.89
N PHE A 339 10.94 8.16 4.40
CA PHE A 339 10.48 9.28 3.60
C PHE A 339 11.65 10.01 2.93
N PRO A 340 11.82 9.97 1.59
CA PRO A 340 12.92 10.65 0.89
C PRO A 340 12.75 12.17 0.83
N GLY A 341 11.62 12.68 1.34
CA GLY A 341 11.23 14.09 1.29
C GLY A 341 10.85 14.55 -0.13
N TRP A 342 10.39 13.63 -0.99
CA TRP A 342 9.88 13.98 -2.31
C TRP A 342 8.38 14.27 -2.22
N MET A 343 8.05 15.55 -2.39
CA MET A 343 6.68 16.03 -2.31
C MET A 343 5.98 15.89 -3.66
N LEU A 344 4.65 15.78 -3.64
CA LEU A 344 3.84 15.78 -4.85
C LEU A 344 3.85 17.18 -5.47
N LEU A 345 4.36 17.29 -6.68
CA LEU A 345 4.48 18.54 -7.44
C LEU A 345 3.29 18.80 -8.36
N SER A 346 2.54 17.75 -8.70
CA SER A 346 1.47 17.79 -9.71
C SER A 346 0.09 18.17 -9.16
N TYR A 347 -0.13 18.18 -7.85
CA TYR A 347 -1.46 18.41 -7.28
C TYR A 347 -2.06 19.75 -7.72
N GLY A 348 -3.27 19.69 -8.30
CA GLY A 348 -4.02 20.87 -8.76
C GLY A 348 -3.35 21.67 -9.87
N LYS A 349 -2.30 21.14 -10.52
CA LYS A 349 -1.58 21.83 -11.60
C LYS A 349 -2.34 21.74 -12.92
N LYS A 350 -2.06 22.71 -13.80
CA LYS A 350 -2.72 22.84 -15.09
C LYS A 350 -2.28 21.73 -16.04
N MET A 351 -3.25 21.09 -16.67
CA MET A 351 -3.05 20.12 -17.75
C MET A 351 -3.50 20.69 -19.09
N GLU A 352 -2.71 20.47 -20.15
CA GLU A 352 -3.07 20.65 -21.55
C GLU A 352 -3.09 19.30 -22.24
N VAL A 353 -4.15 18.99 -22.96
CA VAL A 353 -4.37 17.66 -23.55
C VAL A 353 -4.70 17.75 -25.05
N SER A 354 -4.38 16.69 -25.79
CA SER A 354 -4.68 16.56 -27.22
C SER A 354 -6.19 16.58 -27.50
N SER A 355 -6.95 15.91 -26.65
CA SER A 355 -8.42 15.81 -26.73
C SER A 355 -9.00 15.43 -25.36
N SER A 356 -10.31 15.64 -25.16
CA SER A 356 -11.00 15.29 -23.92
C SER A 356 -12.50 15.14 -24.15
N PHE A 357 -13.18 14.42 -23.27
CA PHE A 357 -14.62 14.48 -23.08
C PHE A 357 -14.94 15.36 -21.86
N ASP A 358 -16.01 16.12 -21.91
CA ASP A 358 -16.40 17.04 -20.82
C ASP A 358 -16.64 16.31 -19.49
N ALA A 359 -17.14 15.08 -19.55
CA ALA A 359 -17.37 14.23 -18.37
C ALA A 359 -16.07 13.71 -17.70
N PHE A 360 -14.94 13.78 -18.41
CA PHE A 360 -13.64 13.27 -17.96
C PHE A 360 -12.54 14.33 -18.17
N PRO A 361 -12.60 15.45 -17.43
CA PRO A 361 -11.73 16.60 -17.65
C PRO A 361 -10.28 16.30 -17.30
N ALA A 362 -9.36 17.04 -17.90
CA ALA A 362 -7.93 16.88 -17.70
C ALA A 362 -7.48 17.11 -16.24
N SER A 363 -8.23 17.89 -15.47
CA SER A 363 -7.97 18.13 -14.03
C SER A 363 -8.00 16.85 -13.19
N ASN A 364 -8.70 15.81 -13.63
CA ASN A 364 -8.78 14.54 -12.93
C ASN A 364 -7.43 13.78 -12.88
N MET A 365 -6.43 14.20 -13.68
CA MET A 365 -5.07 13.63 -13.60
C MET A 365 -4.25 14.19 -12.44
N THR A 366 -4.71 15.27 -11.79
CA THR A 366 -3.97 16.01 -10.75
C THR A 366 -4.79 16.30 -9.49
N ASP A 367 -5.93 15.62 -9.32
CA ASP A 367 -6.86 15.81 -8.19
C ASP A 367 -6.60 14.87 -6.98
N GLU A 368 -5.59 13.99 -7.09
CA GLU A 368 -5.24 12.97 -6.08
C GLU A 368 -6.41 12.03 -5.72
N ASN A 369 -7.15 11.62 -6.75
CA ASN A 369 -8.27 10.70 -6.59
C ASN A 369 -8.24 9.60 -7.67
N ILE A 370 -7.84 8.40 -7.31
CA ILE A 370 -7.76 7.24 -8.23
C ILE A 370 -9.14 6.86 -8.84
N ARG A 371 -10.25 7.31 -8.19
CA ARG A 371 -11.63 7.04 -8.64
C ARG A 371 -12.07 7.94 -9.80
N THR A 372 -11.33 9.01 -10.09
CA THR A 372 -11.55 9.92 -11.21
C THR A 372 -10.48 9.71 -12.29
N TYR A 373 -10.78 10.07 -13.53
CA TYR A 373 -9.79 9.99 -14.59
C TYR A 373 -10.10 10.96 -15.73
N TRP A 374 -9.06 11.32 -16.47
CA TRP A 374 -9.17 11.93 -17.79
C TRP A 374 -9.13 10.85 -18.87
N THR A 375 -9.82 11.07 -19.98
CA THR A 375 -9.68 10.26 -21.18
C THR A 375 -9.60 11.11 -22.44
N ALA A 376 -8.67 10.77 -23.33
CA ALA A 376 -8.65 11.27 -24.70
C ALA A 376 -9.84 10.72 -25.50
N ARG A 377 -10.18 11.34 -26.62
CA ARG A 377 -11.27 10.88 -27.50
C ARG A 377 -10.96 9.58 -28.22
N THR A 378 -9.69 9.22 -28.31
CA THR A 378 -9.21 8.00 -28.97
C THR A 378 -8.09 7.31 -28.16
N GLY A 379 -7.77 6.06 -28.54
CA GLY A 379 -6.57 5.34 -28.10
C GLY A 379 -5.41 5.46 -29.09
N ASN A 380 -5.53 6.31 -30.13
CA ASN A 380 -4.55 6.40 -31.20
C ASN A 380 -3.19 6.92 -30.71
N ALA A 381 -2.14 6.48 -31.38
CA ALA A 381 -0.81 7.07 -31.18
C ALA A 381 -0.83 8.59 -31.43
N GLY A 382 -0.14 9.33 -30.56
CA GLY A 382 -0.07 10.79 -30.64
C GLY A 382 -1.04 11.55 -29.73
N GLU A 383 -2.00 10.88 -29.08
CA GLU A 383 -2.73 11.49 -27.95
C GLU A 383 -1.70 11.83 -26.83
N TYR A 384 -1.89 12.97 -26.17
CA TYR A 384 -0.93 13.45 -25.15
C TYR A 384 -1.60 14.21 -24.02
N ALA A 385 -0.89 14.30 -22.91
CA ALA A 385 -1.18 15.19 -21.80
C ALA A 385 0.08 15.90 -21.33
N THR A 386 0.04 17.24 -21.21
CA THR A 386 1.14 18.10 -20.77
C THR A 386 0.81 18.75 -19.45
N LEU A 387 1.64 18.52 -18.44
CA LEU A 387 1.57 19.12 -17.11
C LEU A 387 2.42 20.38 -17.07
N ASP A 388 1.88 21.51 -16.59
CA ASP A 388 2.61 22.72 -16.25
C ASP A 388 2.73 22.85 -14.73
N LEU A 389 3.91 22.62 -14.19
CA LEU A 389 4.20 22.77 -12.75
C LEU A 389 4.17 24.24 -12.28
N GLY A 390 4.11 25.21 -13.22
CA GLY A 390 4.09 26.65 -12.96
C GLY A 390 5.46 27.29 -12.82
N LYS A 391 6.45 26.55 -12.36
CA LYS A 391 7.88 26.96 -12.26
C LYS A 391 8.77 25.73 -12.38
N ASN A 392 10.08 25.92 -12.46
CA ASN A 392 11.03 24.81 -12.44
C ASN A 392 11.10 24.17 -11.04
N PHE A 393 11.04 22.82 -11.02
CA PHE A 393 11.23 21.97 -9.85
C PHE A 393 12.26 20.89 -10.14
N ASP A 394 12.89 20.39 -9.08
CA ASP A 394 13.72 19.18 -9.15
C ASP A 394 12.80 17.95 -9.05
N VAL A 395 12.63 17.23 -10.15
CA VAL A 395 11.82 16.02 -10.27
C VAL A 395 12.70 14.80 -10.04
N TYR A 396 12.25 13.88 -9.18
CA TYR A 396 12.97 12.65 -8.79
C TYR A 396 12.26 11.37 -9.22
N SER A 397 10.92 11.40 -9.27
CA SER A 397 10.15 10.24 -9.72
C SER A 397 8.80 10.64 -10.32
N ILE A 398 8.24 9.73 -11.09
CA ILE A 398 6.94 9.89 -11.77
C ILE A 398 6.15 8.60 -11.60
N GLN A 399 4.86 8.71 -11.28
CA GLN A 399 3.92 7.60 -11.34
C GLN A 399 2.85 7.91 -12.39
N VAL A 400 2.76 7.06 -13.40
CA VAL A 400 1.72 7.10 -14.44
C VAL A 400 0.66 6.08 -14.09
N ASN A 401 -0.55 6.55 -13.82
CA ASN A 401 -1.68 5.71 -13.45
C ASN A 401 -2.68 5.69 -14.59
N PHE A 402 -2.72 4.57 -15.32
CA PHE A 402 -3.68 4.36 -16.41
C PHE A 402 -5.06 4.04 -15.87
N SER A 403 -6.08 4.44 -16.60
CA SER A 403 -7.46 4.03 -16.40
C SER A 403 -7.99 3.36 -17.67
N GLU A 404 -9.02 2.54 -17.52
CA GLU A 404 -9.66 1.85 -18.65
C GLU A 404 -10.96 2.55 -19.02
N HIS A 405 -11.00 3.16 -20.21
CA HIS A 405 -12.20 3.75 -20.81
C HIS A 405 -12.55 3.03 -22.11
N ASN A 406 -13.77 2.54 -22.24
CA ASN A 406 -14.23 1.73 -23.36
C ASN A 406 -13.40 0.46 -23.60
N THR A 407 -12.91 -0.17 -22.55
CA THR A 407 -12.12 -1.40 -22.62
C THR A 407 -13.03 -2.61 -22.52
N HIS A 408 -12.73 -3.65 -23.35
CA HIS A 408 -13.49 -4.90 -23.45
C HIS A 408 -12.60 -6.13 -23.14
N ILE A 409 -11.46 -5.92 -22.50
CA ILE A 409 -10.53 -7.00 -22.15
C ILE A 409 -11.08 -7.77 -20.95
N PHE A 410 -11.00 -9.10 -21.03
CA PHE A 410 -11.34 -10.02 -19.94
C PHE A 410 -10.22 -11.04 -19.73
N GLY A 411 -10.00 -11.39 -18.48
CA GLY A 411 -9.15 -12.49 -18.10
C GLY A 411 -7.68 -12.32 -18.48
N ARG A 412 -7.02 -13.44 -18.77
CA ARG A 412 -5.58 -13.54 -19.00
C ARG A 412 -5.21 -13.40 -20.47
N GLN A 413 -5.60 -12.31 -21.10
CA GLN A 413 -5.22 -12.06 -22.49
C GLN A 413 -3.74 -11.70 -22.60
N LYS A 414 -3.08 -12.19 -23.64
CA LYS A 414 -1.69 -11.82 -23.98
C LYS A 414 -1.68 -10.49 -24.75
N GLY A 415 -0.58 -9.75 -24.64
CA GLY A 415 -0.40 -8.51 -25.38
C GLY A 415 -1.12 -7.31 -24.76
N VAL A 416 -1.49 -7.40 -23.49
CA VAL A 416 -2.04 -6.28 -22.71
C VAL A 416 -0.88 -5.47 -22.14
N TYR A 417 -0.65 -4.29 -22.68
CA TYR A 417 0.39 -3.37 -22.20
C TYR A 417 0.11 -1.95 -22.70
N HIS A 418 0.62 -0.95 -21.97
CA HIS A 418 0.65 0.44 -22.40
C HIS A 418 2.04 0.78 -22.92
N ARG A 419 2.12 1.44 -24.10
CA ARG A 419 3.36 2.00 -24.63
C ARG A 419 3.25 3.51 -24.69
N TYR A 420 4.23 4.18 -24.12
CA TYR A 420 4.22 5.62 -23.99
C TYR A 420 5.63 6.17 -23.87
N GLN A 421 5.74 7.48 -23.95
CA GLN A 421 6.96 8.23 -23.64
C GLN A 421 6.61 9.40 -22.73
N VAL A 422 7.51 9.75 -21.81
CA VAL A 422 7.45 10.99 -21.05
C VAL A 422 8.61 11.88 -21.46
N GLU A 423 8.29 13.11 -21.83
CA GLU A 423 9.25 14.17 -22.16
C GLU A 423 9.19 15.25 -21.09
N TYR A 424 10.29 15.98 -20.89
CA TYR A 424 10.35 17.16 -20.03
C TYR A 424 10.90 18.38 -20.75
N SER A 425 10.53 19.56 -20.27
CA SER A 425 11.02 20.84 -20.79
C SER A 425 11.09 21.91 -19.69
N PRO A 426 12.12 22.73 -19.64
CA PRO A 426 12.17 23.88 -18.74
C PRO A 426 11.35 25.08 -19.24
N ASP A 427 11.07 25.18 -20.56
CA ASP A 427 10.52 26.35 -21.23
C ASP A 427 9.27 26.07 -22.08
N GLY A 428 8.85 24.82 -22.21
CA GLY A 428 7.72 24.38 -23.04
C GLY A 428 7.98 24.32 -24.54
N ALA A 429 9.20 24.68 -24.98
CA ALA A 429 9.61 24.70 -26.40
C ALA A 429 10.63 23.60 -26.70
N ASN A 430 11.61 23.43 -25.82
CA ASN A 430 12.71 22.48 -25.98
C ASN A 430 12.45 21.22 -25.16
N TRP A 431 12.01 20.15 -25.81
CA TRP A 431 11.63 18.89 -25.18
C TRP A 431 12.76 17.86 -25.24
N LYS A 432 12.93 17.12 -24.14
CA LYS A 432 13.88 16.01 -24.02
C LYS A 432 13.14 14.78 -23.51
N LEU A 433 13.48 13.63 -24.08
CA LEU A 433 12.96 12.34 -23.62
C LEU A 433 13.45 12.07 -22.18
N LEU A 434 12.54 11.64 -21.31
CA LEU A 434 12.81 11.33 -19.91
C LEU A 434 12.56 9.86 -19.61
N ILE A 435 11.41 9.32 -20.02
CA ILE A 435 11.03 7.93 -19.87
C ILE A 435 10.64 7.39 -21.24
N ASP A 436 11.20 6.25 -21.63
CA ASP A 436 10.89 5.56 -22.87
C ASP A 436 10.32 4.16 -22.62
N GLN A 437 9.00 4.06 -22.64
CA GLN A 437 8.23 2.81 -22.58
C GLN A 437 7.68 2.40 -23.97
N SER A 438 8.28 2.89 -25.06
CA SER A 438 7.82 2.59 -26.44
C SER A 438 7.94 1.12 -26.83
N LYS A 439 8.74 0.34 -26.10
CA LYS A 439 8.95 -1.09 -26.30
C LYS A 439 8.43 -1.94 -25.14
N ASN A 440 7.64 -1.35 -24.22
CA ASN A 440 7.09 -2.06 -23.09
C ASN A 440 6.25 -3.26 -23.53
N LEU A 441 6.43 -4.39 -22.84
CA LEU A 441 5.66 -5.62 -23.02
C LEU A 441 5.06 -6.10 -21.69
N THR A 442 5.13 -5.25 -20.64
CA THR A 442 4.64 -5.56 -19.30
C THR A 442 3.34 -4.81 -19.04
N ASP A 443 2.37 -5.49 -18.47
CA ASP A 443 1.06 -4.94 -18.16
C ASP A 443 1.08 -4.27 -16.77
N ASN A 444 1.67 -3.06 -16.69
CA ASN A 444 1.75 -2.26 -15.48
C ASN A 444 0.83 -1.05 -15.60
N VAL A 445 -0.22 -1.01 -14.80
CA VAL A 445 -1.25 0.06 -14.84
C VAL A 445 -0.92 1.23 -13.90
N HIS A 446 -0.06 1.03 -12.89
CA HIS A 446 0.43 2.04 -11.96
C HIS A 446 1.96 2.17 -12.07
N ASN A 447 2.43 2.52 -13.28
CA ASN A 447 3.86 2.48 -13.57
C ASN A 447 4.63 3.58 -12.82
N TYR A 448 5.44 3.16 -11.86
CA TYR A 448 6.30 4.03 -11.06
C TYR A 448 7.73 4.01 -11.60
N THR A 449 8.29 5.19 -11.88
CA THR A 449 9.67 5.35 -12.35
C THR A 449 10.42 6.29 -11.42
N GLN A 450 11.37 5.76 -10.66
CA GLN A 450 12.40 6.54 -10.00
C GLN A 450 13.47 6.93 -11.04
N LEU A 451 13.78 8.22 -11.16
CA LEU A 451 14.80 8.69 -12.08
C LEU A 451 16.20 8.37 -11.55
N ALA A 452 17.10 7.92 -12.44
CA ALA A 452 18.50 7.66 -12.08
C ALA A 452 19.21 8.94 -11.58
N GLU A 453 18.86 10.08 -12.18
CA GLU A 453 19.27 11.41 -11.77
C GLU A 453 18.06 12.35 -11.84
N LYS A 454 17.97 13.29 -10.90
CA LYS A 454 16.91 14.31 -10.94
C LYS A 454 16.98 15.14 -12.20
N VAL A 455 15.85 15.61 -12.68
CA VAL A 455 15.77 16.61 -13.74
C VAL A 455 15.11 17.87 -13.23
N THR A 456 15.62 19.04 -13.63
CA THR A 456 14.99 20.32 -13.30
C THR A 456 14.15 20.78 -14.48
N CYS A 457 12.82 20.87 -14.31
CA CYS A 457 11.90 21.25 -15.36
C CYS A 457 10.63 21.92 -14.84
N ARG A 458 9.93 22.62 -15.74
CA ARG A 458 8.57 23.15 -15.50
C ARG A 458 7.49 22.31 -16.16
N TYR A 459 7.78 21.74 -17.33
CA TYR A 459 6.78 21.01 -18.11
C TYR A 459 7.16 19.55 -18.24
N LEU A 460 6.15 18.67 -18.10
CA LEU A 460 6.25 17.25 -18.42
C LEU A 460 5.11 16.88 -19.37
N ARG A 461 5.39 16.02 -20.35
CA ARG A 461 4.40 15.55 -21.32
C ARG A 461 4.45 14.03 -21.44
N ILE A 462 3.33 13.39 -21.23
CA ILE A 462 3.15 11.98 -21.59
C ILE A 462 2.53 11.90 -22.98
N LYS A 463 3.06 11.03 -23.84
CA LYS A 463 2.59 10.76 -25.20
C LYS A 463 2.20 9.30 -25.31
N ASN A 464 0.99 9.05 -25.76
CA ASN A 464 0.51 7.71 -26.09
C ASN A 464 1.17 7.19 -27.37
N ILE A 465 1.63 5.95 -27.34
CA ILE A 465 2.10 5.19 -28.50
C ILE A 465 1.08 4.06 -28.77
N GLU A 466 0.65 3.36 -27.72
CA GLU A 466 -0.29 2.26 -27.82
C GLU A 466 -0.99 2.05 -26.47
N VAL A 467 -2.32 1.88 -26.52
CA VAL A 467 -3.12 1.36 -25.41
C VAL A 467 -3.59 -0.05 -25.76
N PRO A 468 -3.78 -0.93 -24.78
CA PRO A 468 -4.16 -2.32 -25.08
C PRO A 468 -5.56 -2.45 -25.69
N ASP A 469 -6.47 -1.55 -25.30
CA ASP A 469 -7.85 -1.45 -25.82
C ASP A 469 -8.50 -0.14 -25.35
N GLY A 470 -9.52 0.32 -26.08
CA GLY A 470 -10.29 1.51 -25.73
C GLY A 470 -9.55 2.83 -25.96
N ASN A 471 -9.69 3.75 -25.03
CA ASN A 471 -9.16 5.11 -25.14
C ASN A 471 -7.90 5.29 -24.27
N PHE A 472 -7.04 6.26 -24.65
CA PHE A 472 -5.96 6.68 -23.78
C PHE A 472 -6.53 7.45 -22.59
N ALA A 473 -6.41 6.86 -21.38
CA ALA A 473 -6.99 7.40 -20.16
C ALA A 473 -6.04 7.29 -18.97
N LEU A 474 -6.03 8.32 -18.11
CA LEU A 474 -5.17 8.41 -16.94
C LEU A 474 -6.00 8.82 -15.72
N SER A 475 -5.93 8.05 -14.63
CA SER A 475 -6.44 8.45 -13.32
C SER A 475 -5.45 9.32 -12.55
N GLY A 476 -4.15 9.31 -12.90
CA GLY A 476 -3.16 10.16 -12.27
C GLY A 476 -1.89 10.29 -13.10
N PHE A 477 -1.38 11.52 -13.19
CA PHE A 477 -0.04 11.81 -13.68
C PHE A 477 0.73 12.48 -12.54
N ARG A 478 1.25 11.65 -11.64
CA ARG A 478 1.83 12.07 -10.37
C ARG A 478 3.33 12.28 -10.51
N VAL A 479 3.79 13.47 -10.17
CA VAL A 479 5.18 13.90 -10.28
C VAL A 479 5.70 14.26 -8.91
N PHE A 480 6.78 13.64 -8.48
CA PHE A 480 7.35 13.82 -7.15
C PHE A 480 8.74 14.45 -7.20
N GLY A 481 8.99 15.33 -6.24
CA GLY A 481 10.25 16.03 -6.20
C GLY A 481 10.37 17.08 -5.09
N LYS A 482 11.21 18.08 -5.32
CA LYS A 482 11.45 19.13 -4.33
C LYS A 482 11.41 20.52 -4.99
N GLY A 483 10.73 21.44 -4.30
CA GLY A 483 10.85 22.86 -4.55
C GLY A 483 12.12 23.45 -3.89
N GLN A 484 12.41 24.70 -4.25
CA GLN A 484 13.56 25.46 -3.70
C GLN A 484 13.09 26.61 -2.79
N GLY A 485 11.83 26.61 -2.39
CA GLY A 485 11.23 27.60 -1.50
C GLY A 485 11.20 27.14 -0.04
N GLU A 486 10.45 27.88 0.77
CA GLU A 486 10.24 27.57 2.18
C GLU A 486 9.05 26.60 2.36
N THR A 487 9.10 25.78 3.41
CA THR A 487 7.98 25.00 3.88
C THR A 487 6.92 25.93 4.48
N PRO A 488 5.63 25.52 4.54
CA PRO A 488 4.60 26.35 5.17
C PRO A 488 4.85 26.51 6.67
N ASP A 489 4.34 27.62 7.19
CA ASP A 489 4.26 27.82 8.64
C ASP A 489 3.24 26.86 9.26
N PHE A 490 3.24 26.79 10.58
CA PHE A 490 2.28 26.04 11.36
C PHE A 490 0.85 26.62 11.17
N PRO A 491 -0.20 25.76 11.01
CA PRO A 491 -1.59 26.20 10.91
C PRO A 491 -2.08 26.82 12.22
N GLU A 492 -2.56 28.08 12.16
CA GLU A 492 -3.08 28.79 13.32
C GLU A 492 -4.54 28.40 13.61
N ASN A 493 -5.01 28.67 14.84
CA ASN A 493 -6.39 28.46 15.31
C ASN A 493 -6.92 27.04 15.09
N PHE A 494 -6.03 26.03 15.22
CA PHE A 494 -6.44 24.63 15.16
C PHE A 494 -7.33 24.28 16.35
N VAL A 495 -8.57 23.87 16.06
CA VAL A 495 -9.60 23.50 17.02
C VAL A 495 -10.13 22.10 16.73
N ALA A 496 -10.24 21.28 17.77
CA ALA A 496 -10.88 19.97 17.73
C ALA A 496 -12.08 19.97 18.69
N THR A 497 -13.27 19.63 18.19
CA THR A 497 -14.50 19.59 18.99
C THR A 497 -15.20 18.26 18.81
N ARG A 498 -15.26 17.44 19.88
CA ARG A 498 -15.97 16.17 19.89
C ARG A 498 -17.48 16.41 19.90
N ASN A 499 -18.21 15.62 19.12
CA ASN A 499 -19.67 15.69 19.10
C ASN A 499 -20.24 15.07 20.40
N PRO A 500 -20.99 15.84 21.22
CA PRO A 500 -21.53 15.31 22.48
C PRO A 500 -22.65 14.28 22.30
N SER A 501 -23.32 14.30 21.13
CA SER A 501 -24.43 13.38 20.81
C SER A 501 -23.94 12.08 20.15
N ASP A 502 -22.78 12.12 19.52
CA ASP A 502 -22.11 10.95 18.93
C ASP A 502 -20.60 11.07 19.15
N ARG A 503 -20.11 10.46 20.21
CA ARG A 503 -18.71 10.55 20.62
C ARG A 503 -17.72 9.90 19.65
N ARG A 504 -18.20 9.19 18.62
CA ARG A 504 -17.36 8.65 17.53
C ARG A 504 -16.88 9.75 16.60
N THR A 505 -17.50 10.93 16.65
CA THR A 505 -17.27 12.03 15.72
C THR A 505 -16.53 13.20 16.37
N VAL A 506 -15.54 13.75 15.66
CA VAL A 506 -14.88 15.02 15.96
C VAL A 506 -14.91 15.94 14.74
N LYS A 507 -15.15 17.22 14.97
CA LYS A 507 -15.01 18.28 13.98
C LYS A 507 -13.70 19.03 14.22
N LEU A 508 -12.89 19.14 13.18
CA LEU A 508 -11.62 19.87 13.16
C LEU A 508 -11.76 21.12 12.29
N SER A 509 -11.12 22.21 12.71
CA SER A 509 -11.01 23.43 11.92
C SER A 509 -9.70 24.15 12.20
N TRP A 510 -9.17 24.85 11.20
CA TRP A 510 -7.94 25.65 11.29
C TRP A 510 -7.94 26.79 10.28
N ASP A 511 -7.03 27.73 10.45
CA ASP A 511 -6.86 28.81 9.50
C ASP A 511 -6.02 28.37 8.30
N LYS A 512 -6.34 28.92 7.13
CA LYS A 512 -5.58 28.66 5.91
C LYS A 512 -4.15 29.19 6.04
N THR A 513 -3.18 28.31 5.97
CA THR A 513 -1.76 28.64 6.02
C THR A 513 -1.24 29.13 4.66
N ARG A 514 -0.51 30.24 4.66
CA ARG A 514 0.07 30.79 3.44
C ARG A 514 1.04 29.80 2.80
N GLY A 515 0.86 29.53 1.51
CA GLY A 515 1.72 28.64 0.73
C GLY A 515 1.52 27.15 1.00
N ALA A 516 0.57 26.75 1.85
CA ALA A 516 0.21 25.36 2.02
C ALA A 516 -0.54 24.84 0.80
N VAL A 517 -0.19 23.61 0.36
CA VAL A 517 -0.90 22.81 -0.63
C VAL A 517 -1.89 21.88 0.07
N GLY A 518 -1.54 21.43 1.26
CA GLY A 518 -2.37 20.57 2.08
C GLY A 518 -1.92 20.52 3.53
N TYR A 519 -2.63 19.71 4.28
CA TYR A 519 -2.43 19.51 5.72
C TYR A 519 -2.42 18.02 6.01
N ASN A 520 -1.63 17.62 6.99
CA ASN A 520 -1.69 16.30 7.57
C ASN A 520 -2.10 16.40 9.02
N ILE A 521 -3.17 15.71 9.39
CA ILE A 521 -3.68 15.64 10.75
C ILE A 521 -3.25 14.30 11.31
N SER A 522 -2.45 14.33 12.38
CA SER A 522 -2.08 13.13 13.11
C SER A 522 -2.86 13.07 14.43
N PHE A 523 -3.36 11.88 14.79
CA PHE A 523 -4.15 11.73 16.01
C PHE A 523 -3.99 10.34 16.64
N GLY A 524 -4.39 10.22 17.89
CA GLY A 524 -4.30 8.98 18.65
C GLY A 524 -4.85 9.13 20.06
N THR A 525 -4.84 8.05 20.85
CA THR A 525 -5.44 7.99 22.20
C THR A 525 -4.48 8.48 23.30
N GLN A 526 -3.21 8.73 22.98
CA GLN A 526 -2.20 9.25 23.90
C GLN A 526 -1.46 10.44 23.28
N GLU A 527 -1.01 11.40 24.10
CA GLU A 527 -0.42 12.66 23.64
C GLU A 527 0.78 12.50 22.70
N ASN A 528 1.62 11.52 22.97
CA ASN A 528 2.86 11.27 22.21
C ASN A 528 2.73 10.08 21.24
N LYS A 529 1.50 9.57 21.01
CA LYS A 529 1.22 8.40 20.19
C LYS A 529 0.11 8.71 19.20
N LEU A 530 0.43 9.59 18.23
CA LEU A 530 -0.47 10.05 17.19
C LEU A 530 -0.27 9.15 15.95
N TYR A 531 -0.70 7.90 16.03
CA TYR A 531 -0.41 6.87 15.03
C TYR A 531 -1.41 6.81 13.87
N HIS A 532 -2.49 7.59 13.93
CA HIS A 532 -3.42 7.73 12.81
C HIS A 532 -3.13 9.02 12.05
N ASP A 533 -3.25 8.97 10.73
CA ASP A 533 -3.02 10.11 9.86
C ASP A 533 -4.19 10.34 8.90
N TYR A 534 -4.45 11.61 8.61
CA TYR A 534 -5.47 12.04 7.66
C TYR A 534 -4.92 13.19 6.82
N ILE A 535 -4.77 12.98 5.52
CA ILE A 535 -4.31 14.02 4.58
C ILE A 535 -5.50 14.82 4.07
N VAL A 536 -5.35 16.16 4.04
CA VAL A 536 -6.38 17.08 3.53
C VAL A 536 -5.74 18.02 2.52
N TYR A 537 -6.30 18.10 1.32
CA TYR A 537 -5.87 19.06 0.30
C TYR A 537 -6.83 20.26 0.27
N GLN A 538 -6.28 21.47 0.41
CA GLN A 538 -6.96 22.79 0.27
C GLN A 538 -8.08 23.12 1.25
N ASP A 539 -8.69 22.15 1.92
CA ASP A 539 -9.72 22.39 2.92
C ASP A 539 -9.13 22.82 4.27
N THR A 540 -9.94 23.46 5.10
CA THR A 540 -9.61 23.88 6.47
C THR A 540 -10.64 23.40 7.49
N LEU A 541 -11.45 22.44 7.07
CA LEU A 541 -12.47 21.76 7.88
C LEU A 541 -12.38 20.26 7.61
N LEU A 542 -12.52 19.46 8.67
CA LEU A 542 -12.55 18.01 8.57
C LEU A 542 -13.45 17.44 9.66
N ASP A 543 -14.31 16.49 9.28
CA ASP A 543 -15.03 15.63 10.21
C ASP A 543 -14.39 14.23 10.20
N ILE A 544 -13.98 13.74 11.35
CA ILE A 544 -13.48 12.38 11.56
C ILE A 544 -14.51 11.62 12.39
N ASN A 545 -14.94 10.43 11.95
CA ASN A 545 -16.02 9.66 12.57
C ASN A 545 -15.59 8.28 13.07
N ILE A 546 -14.30 8.06 13.27
CA ILE A 546 -13.72 6.73 13.58
C ILE A 546 -13.39 6.53 15.06
N LEU A 547 -13.70 7.49 15.92
CA LEU A 547 -13.24 7.46 17.31
C LEU A 547 -13.95 6.36 18.11
N ASP A 548 -13.25 5.83 19.10
CA ASP A 548 -13.84 5.03 20.19
C ASP A 548 -14.58 5.97 21.15
N THR A 549 -15.81 5.60 21.51
CA THR A 549 -16.66 6.42 22.38
C THR A 549 -16.11 6.57 23.79
N ASN A 550 -15.29 5.65 24.26
CA ASN A 550 -14.81 5.54 25.64
C ASN A 550 -13.42 6.13 25.87
N GLN A 551 -12.74 6.56 24.79
CA GLN A 551 -11.36 7.04 24.88
C GLN A 551 -11.22 8.53 24.63
N PRO A 552 -10.27 9.22 25.31
CA PRO A 552 -9.84 10.54 24.90
C PRO A 552 -9.00 10.46 23.63
N TYR A 553 -8.93 11.55 22.88
CA TYR A 553 -8.05 11.64 21.71
C TYR A 553 -7.21 12.92 21.74
N TYR A 554 -6.06 12.83 21.11
CA TYR A 554 -5.13 13.94 20.90
C TYR A 554 -4.96 14.15 19.40
N PHE A 555 -5.01 15.40 18.96
CA PHE A 555 -4.90 15.80 17.56
C PHE A 555 -3.78 16.82 17.38
N SER A 556 -3.00 16.65 16.35
CA SER A 556 -2.02 17.63 15.89
C SER A 556 -2.15 17.83 14.38
N ILE A 557 -1.68 18.98 13.89
CA ILE A 557 -1.72 19.32 12.47
C ILE A 557 -0.38 19.88 12.03
N GLU A 558 -0.02 19.60 10.79
CA GLU A 558 1.08 20.22 10.07
C GLU A 558 0.64 20.60 8.66
N ALA A 559 1.22 21.63 8.09
CA ALA A 559 1.00 22.03 6.71
C ALA A 559 2.15 21.54 5.82
N PHE A 560 1.88 21.25 4.54
CA PHE A 560 2.91 20.89 3.57
C PHE A 560 2.70 21.60 2.23
N ASN A 561 3.79 21.67 1.46
CA ASN A 561 3.79 22.14 0.08
C ASN A 561 4.86 21.40 -0.75
N GLU A 562 5.13 21.86 -1.96
CA GLU A 562 6.14 21.27 -2.85
C GLU A 562 7.59 21.40 -2.33
N ASN A 563 7.83 22.19 -1.29
CA ASN A 563 9.18 22.36 -0.70
C ASN A 563 9.41 21.43 0.49
N GLY A 564 8.35 20.87 1.07
CA GLY A 564 8.41 19.94 2.19
C GLY A 564 7.26 20.12 3.18
N VAL A 565 7.43 19.51 4.35
CA VAL A 565 6.49 19.51 5.46
C VAL A 565 6.92 20.55 6.49
N GLY A 566 5.97 21.37 6.97
CA GLY A 566 6.20 22.35 8.02
C GLY A 566 6.35 21.73 9.42
N ASN A 567 6.42 22.58 10.43
CA ASN A 567 6.55 22.12 11.80
C ASN A 567 5.22 21.58 12.35
N PHE A 568 5.30 20.57 13.21
CA PHE A 568 4.20 20.06 14.00
C PHE A 568 3.76 21.10 15.06
N GLY A 569 2.45 21.20 15.24
CA GLY A 569 1.88 21.96 16.36
C GLY A 569 1.75 21.14 17.65
N ALA A 570 1.50 21.84 18.75
CA ALA A 570 1.15 21.19 20.00
C ALA A 570 -0.17 20.40 19.83
N SER A 571 -0.23 19.20 20.42
CA SER A 571 -1.43 18.38 20.39
C SER A 571 -2.61 19.02 21.14
N ARG A 572 -3.82 18.77 20.65
CA ARG A 572 -5.10 19.20 21.27
C ARG A 572 -5.81 17.97 21.79
N ARG A 573 -6.03 17.92 23.11
CA ARG A 573 -6.80 16.84 23.74
C ARG A 573 -8.30 17.14 23.67
N ILE A 574 -9.08 16.10 23.39
CA ILE A 574 -10.55 16.08 23.49
C ILE A 574 -10.99 14.89 24.35
N GLU A 575 -12.05 15.08 25.15
CA GLU A 575 -12.62 14.05 26.01
C GLU A 575 -13.68 13.19 25.29
#